data_4a660564bf788ad34075126861765622
#
_entry.id   4a660564bf788ad34075126861765622
#
_cell.length_a   1.000
_cell.length_b   1.000
_cell.length_c   1.000
_cell.angle_alpha   90.00
_cell.angle_beta   90.00
_cell.angle_gamma   90.00
#
_symmetry.space_group_name_H-M   'P 1'
#
loop_
_entity.id
_entity.type
_entity.pdbx_description
1 polymer ?
#
loop_
_entity_poly.entity_id
_entity_poly.type
_entity_poly.pdbx_seq_one_letter_code
_entity_poly.pdbx_strand_id
1 'polypeptide(L)'
;MNIYKITLIAMLASLAVAGRIALSHVPNVQPVTAIIILTGFWMGPAAGLIMAFLTTIVSNMLLGMGYWTIWQVVAWSIIGLLAGIIGKYKPEFPAWGLTIYGFLSGIFFGVVISLTMRSIGQPFWAYYLAGLPYDINHAISNVIFILILSPVLSTLFRRYKKRNGLTGKTPYFETTNYRS
;
A
#
# COMPACT_ATOMS: atom_id res chain seq x y z
N MET A 1 19.02 -1.35 9.20
CA MET A 1 18.08 -2.21 8.42
C MET A 1 18.90 -3.29 7.74
N ASN A 2 18.51 -4.59 7.79
CA ASN A 2 19.26 -5.68 7.18
C ASN A 2 19.20 -5.57 5.64
N ILE A 3 20.27 -5.95 4.93
CA ILE A 3 20.37 -5.90 3.46
C ILE A 3 19.20 -6.63 2.77
N TYR A 4 18.80 -7.79 3.30
CA TYR A 4 17.66 -8.54 2.76
C TYR A 4 16.34 -7.78 2.84
N LYS A 5 16.15 -6.96 3.91
CA LYS A 5 14.96 -6.11 4.05
C LYS A 5 14.93 -5.00 3.02
N ILE A 6 16.10 -4.39 2.77
CA ILE A 6 16.26 -3.35 1.74
C ILE A 6 15.96 -3.93 0.35
N THR A 7 16.57 -5.06 0.02
CA THR A 7 16.36 -5.74 -1.27
C THR A 7 14.90 -6.10 -1.49
N LEU A 8 14.22 -6.65 -0.47
CA LEU A 8 12.81 -7.02 -0.58
C LEU A 8 11.92 -5.80 -0.79
N ILE A 9 12.15 -4.71 -0.08
CA ILE A 9 11.42 -3.45 -0.27
C ILE A 9 11.65 -2.90 -1.69
N ALA A 10 12.90 -2.92 -2.18
CA ALA A 10 13.23 -2.46 -3.52
C ALA A 10 12.52 -3.29 -4.61
N MET A 11 12.50 -4.61 -4.47
CA MET A 11 11.78 -5.51 -5.40
C MET A 11 10.27 -5.26 -5.38
N LEU A 12 9.68 -5.09 -4.20
CA LEU A 12 8.25 -4.80 -4.06
C LEU A 12 7.90 -3.40 -4.60
N ALA A 13 8.78 -2.41 -4.40
CA ALA A 13 8.61 -1.08 -4.99
C ALA A 13 8.65 -1.15 -6.52
N SER A 14 9.59 -1.89 -7.09
CA SER A 14 9.66 -2.11 -8.54
C SER A 14 8.40 -2.79 -9.08
N LEU A 15 7.88 -3.80 -8.37
CA LEU A 15 6.62 -4.46 -8.73
C LEU A 15 5.44 -3.49 -8.67
N ALA A 16 5.36 -2.66 -7.64
CA ALA A 16 4.31 -1.66 -7.48
C ALA A 16 4.36 -0.60 -8.60
N VAL A 17 5.57 -0.11 -8.94
CA VAL A 17 5.80 0.84 -10.04
C VAL A 17 5.42 0.22 -11.37
N ALA A 18 5.90 -0.98 -11.66
CA ALA A 18 5.58 -1.69 -12.91
C ALA A 18 4.07 -1.94 -13.05
N GLY A 19 3.40 -2.37 -11.97
CA GLY A 19 1.96 -2.56 -11.97
C GLY A 19 1.17 -1.25 -12.16
N ARG A 20 1.65 -0.14 -11.58
CA ARG A 20 1.06 1.18 -11.79
C ARG A 20 1.17 1.64 -13.24
N ILE A 21 2.33 1.42 -13.87
CA ILE A 21 2.55 1.78 -15.27
C ILE A 21 1.70 0.90 -16.19
N ALA A 22 1.71 -0.41 -15.97
CA ALA A 22 0.96 -1.37 -16.79
C ALA A 22 -0.55 -1.10 -16.78
N LEU A 23 -1.09 -0.60 -15.66
CA LEU A 23 -2.52 -0.29 -15.48
C LEU A 23 -2.85 1.20 -15.63
N SER A 24 -1.92 2.03 -16.08
CA SER A 24 -2.10 3.49 -16.18
C SER A 24 -3.24 3.91 -17.11
N HIS A 25 -3.65 3.04 -18.03
CA HIS A 25 -4.79 3.26 -18.94
C HIS A 25 -6.16 3.11 -18.23
N VAL A 26 -6.21 2.51 -17.03
CA VAL A 26 -7.44 2.40 -16.24
C VAL A 26 -7.34 3.34 -15.04
N PRO A 27 -8.16 4.41 -14.99
CA PRO A 27 -8.03 5.44 -13.95
C PRO A 27 -8.12 4.87 -12.53
N ASN A 28 -7.10 5.15 -11.72
CA ASN A 28 -6.99 4.77 -10.31
C ASN A 28 -7.01 3.26 -10.01
N VAL A 29 -6.92 2.39 -11.02
CA VAL A 29 -6.73 0.94 -10.83
C VAL A 29 -5.24 0.63 -10.80
N GLN A 30 -4.71 0.28 -9.62
CA GLN A 30 -3.28 0.06 -9.44
C GLN A 30 -2.97 -0.74 -8.17
N PRO A 31 -1.92 -1.59 -8.16
CA PRO A 31 -1.57 -2.44 -7.02
C PRO A 31 -0.81 -1.69 -5.91
N VAL A 32 -0.45 -0.42 -6.12
CA VAL A 32 0.46 0.35 -5.26
C VAL A 32 0.02 0.35 -3.81
N THR A 33 -1.21 0.79 -3.53
CA THR A 33 -1.72 0.90 -2.16
C THR A 33 -1.77 -0.46 -1.47
N ALA A 34 -2.20 -1.50 -2.18
CA ALA A 34 -2.24 -2.87 -1.65
C ALA A 34 -0.83 -3.36 -1.26
N ILE A 35 0.18 -3.13 -2.10
CA ILE A 35 1.56 -3.54 -1.81
C ILE A 35 2.14 -2.72 -0.65
N ILE A 36 1.85 -1.42 -0.56
CA ILE A 36 2.25 -0.57 0.57
C ILE A 36 1.64 -1.09 1.88
N ILE A 37 0.33 -1.37 1.89
CA ILE A 37 -0.39 -1.91 3.06
C ILE A 37 0.23 -3.23 3.50
N LEU A 38 0.38 -4.18 2.59
CA LEU A 38 0.93 -5.51 2.89
C LEU A 38 2.38 -5.42 3.36
N THR A 39 3.20 -4.57 2.73
CA THR A 39 4.59 -4.35 3.16
C THR A 39 4.65 -3.73 4.55
N GLY A 40 3.86 -2.69 4.81
CA GLY A 40 3.77 -2.07 6.13
C GLY A 40 3.34 -3.09 7.19
N PHE A 41 2.25 -3.80 6.96
CA PHE A 41 1.68 -4.78 7.87
C PHE A 41 2.66 -5.90 8.25
N TRP A 42 3.38 -6.47 7.26
CA TRP A 42 4.28 -7.60 7.49
C TRP A 42 5.69 -7.20 7.93
N MET A 43 6.20 -6.05 7.48
CA MET A 43 7.58 -5.63 7.68
C MET A 43 7.73 -4.44 8.65
N GLY A 44 6.60 -3.87 9.08
CA GLY A 44 6.52 -2.80 10.07
C GLY A 44 6.44 -1.40 9.49
N PRO A 45 6.19 -0.39 10.37
CA PRO A 45 5.87 0.99 9.97
C PRO A 45 6.94 1.64 9.08
N ALA A 46 8.22 1.49 9.43
CA ALA A 46 9.32 2.05 8.64
C ALA A 46 9.38 1.47 7.21
N ALA A 47 9.04 0.17 7.05
CA ALA A 47 9.00 -0.44 5.73
C ALA A 47 7.85 0.13 4.89
N GLY A 48 6.68 0.34 5.51
CA GLY A 48 5.54 1.00 4.86
C GLY A 48 5.86 2.42 4.38
N LEU A 49 6.54 3.22 5.22
CA LEU A 49 6.99 4.58 4.86
C LEU A 49 7.97 4.57 3.69
N ILE A 50 9.02 3.74 3.75
CA ILE A 50 10.02 3.64 2.70
C ILE A 50 9.38 3.18 1.39
N MET A 51 8.49 2.20 1.48
CA MET A 51 7.75 1.68 0.33
C MET A 51 6.91 2.77 -0.35
N ALA A 52 6.15 3.55 0.45
CA ALA A 52 5.34 4.66 -0.03
C ALA A 52 6.19 5.71 -0.74
N PHE A 53 7.29 6.13 -0.11
CA PHE A 53 8.21 7.13 -0.68
C PHE A 53 8.82 6.64 -2.00
N LEU A 54 9.45 5.46 -2.00
CA LEU A 54 10.13 4.93 -3.19
C LEU A 54 9.15 4.75 -4.35
N THR A 55 8.00 4.12 -4.10
CA THR A 55 7.01 3.87 -5.16
C THR A 55 6.48 5.17 -5.74
N THR A 56 6.19 6.17 -4.89
CA THR A 56 5.69 7.47 -5.35
C THR A 56 6.71 8.18 -6.22
N ILE A 57 7.95 8.34 -5.73
CA ILE A 57 8.98 9.08 -6.45
C ILE A 57 9.30 8.38 -7.76
N VAL A 58 9.61 7.09 -7.74
CA VAL A 58 10.01 6.36 -8.96
C VAL A 58 8.88 6.32 -9.99
N SER A 59 7.64 6.03 -9.57
CA SER A 59 6.53 6.01 -10.53
C SER A 59 6.20 7.40 -11.10
N ASN A 60 6.30 8.46 -10.30
CA ASN A 60 6.06 9.81 -10.79
C ASN A 60 7.18 10.34 -11.69
N MET A 61 8.43 9.92 -11.49
CA MET A 61 9.51 10.20 -12.46
C MET A 61 9.20 9.64 -13.85
N LEU A 62 8.49 8.52 -13.93
CA LEU A 62 8.13 7.85 -15.19
C LEU A 62 6.79 8.33 -15.77
N LEU A 63 5.81 8.62 -14.92
CA LEU A 63 4.45 9.00 -15.32
C LEU A 63 4.20 10.52 -15.31
N GLY A 64 5.14 11.29 -14.79
CA GLY A 64 5.07 12.74 -14.63
C GLY A 64 5.03 13.18 -13.18
N MET A 65 5.90 14.13 -12.84
CA MET A 65 5.95 14.77 -11.52
C MET A 65 5.16 16.08 -11.52
N GLY A 66 4.56 16.40 -10.38
CA GLY A 66 3.87 17.65 -10.17
C GLY A 66 3.64 17.91 -8.68
N TYR A 67 2.95 19.00 -8.37
CA TYR A 67 2.62 19.37 -6.99
C TYR A 67 1.80 18.29 -6.24
N TRP A 68 1.06 17.44 -6.97
CA TRP A 68 0.36 16.28 -6.41
C TRP A 68 1.30 15.22 -5.85
N THR A 69 2.57 15.17 -6.28
CA THR A 69 3.54 14.17 -5.82
C THR A 69 3.74 14.24 -4.30
N ILE A 70 3.80 15.44 -3.74
CA ILE A 70 3.94 15.65 -2.29
C ILE A 70 2.76 15.04 -1.55
N TRP A 71 1.54 15.29 -2.01
CA TRP A 71 0.32 14.77 -1.41
C TRP A 71 0.18 13.26 -1.55
N GLN A 72 0.65 12.69 -2.66
CA GLN A 72 0.73 11.24 -2.83
C GLN A 72 1.71 10.61 -1.83
N VAL A 73 2.89 11.22 -1.65
CA VAL A 73 3.85 10.76 -0.61
C VAL A 73 3.19 10.79 0.76
N VAL A 74 2.52 11.89 1.11
CA VAL A 74 1.83 12.03 2.40
C VAL A 74 0.74 10.96 2.56
N ALA A 75 -0.16 10.82 1.59
CA ALA A 75 -1.26 9.87 1.66
C ALA A 75 -0.77 8.42 1.82
N TRP A 76 0.12 7.97 0.95
CA TRP A 76 0.65 6.61 1.01
C TRP A 76 1.56 6.36 2.22
N SER A 77 2.28 7.39 2.69
CA SER A 77 3.07 7.28 3.92
C SER A 77 2.19 7.05 5.14
N ILE A 78 1.09 7.78 5.27
CA ILE A 78 0.11 7.58 6.36
C ILE A 78 -0.49 6.16 6.27
N ILE A 79 -0.92 5.75 5.08
CA ILE A 79 -1.48 4.41 4.85
C ILE A 79 -0.47 3.31 5.23
N GLY A 80 0.77 3.41 4.75
CA GLY A 80 1.81 2.43 5.03
C GLY A 80 2.24 2.39 6.49
N LEU A 81 2.34 3.57 7.13
CA LEU A 81 2.65 3.72 8.55
C LEU A 81 1.58 3.05 9.42
N LEU A 82 0.32 3.37 9.20
CA LEU A 82 -0.81 2.82 9.97
C LEU A 82 -0.94 1.30 9.76
N ALA A 83 -0.79 0.81 8.53
CA ALA A 83 -0.75 -0.63 8.26
C ALA A 83 0.37 -1.32 9.05
N GLY A 84 1.55 -0.69 9.11
CA GLY A 84 2.68 -1.19 9.89
C GLY A 84 2.44 -1.17 11.40
N ILE A 85 1.75 -0.17 11.92
CA ILE A 85 1.33 -0.09 13.32
C ILE A 85 0.34 -1.21 13.63
N ILE A 86 -0.67 -1.41 12.76
CA ILE A 86 -1.62 -2.52 12.91
C ILE A 86 -0.87 -3.86 12.96
N GLY A 87 0.03 -4.13 12.02
CA GLY A 87 0.80 -5.36 11.98
C GLY A 87 1.71 -5.57 13.19
N LYS A 88 2.21 -4.48 13.79
CA LYS A 88 3.05 -4.54 14.98
C LYS A 88 2.25 -4.89 16.24
N TYR A 89 1.09 -4.27 16.43
CA TYR A 89 0.32 -4.42 17.69
C TYR A 89 -0.80 -5.45 17.59
N LYS A 90 -1.27 -5.76 16.39
CA LYS A 90 -2.28 -6.77 16.11
C LYS A 90 -1.83 -7.73 15.00
N PRO A 91 -0.83 -8.59 15.24
CA PRO A 91 -0.31 -9.50 14.23
C PRO A 91 -1.35 -10.51 13.71
N GLU A 92 -2.41 -10.74 14.47
CA GLU A 92 -3.55 -11.60 14.12
C GLU A 92 -4.71 -10.85 13.48
N PHE A 93 -4.43 -9.63 12.96
CA PHE A 93 -5.46 -8.81 12.32
C PHE A 93 -6.06 -9.51 11.10
N PRO A 94 -7.41 -9.60 10.99
CA PRO A 94 -8.07 -10.45 10.00
C PRO A 94 -7.86 -10.00 8.55
N ALA A 95 -7.78 -10.96 7.60
CA ALA A 95 -7.61 -10.65 6.18
C ALA A 95 -8.74 -9.76 5.67
N TRP A 96 -9.98 -10.02 6.09
CA TRP A 96 -11.10 -9.15 5.77
C TRP A 96 -10.94 -7.74 6.35
N GLY A 97 -10.28 -7.62 7.52
CA GLY A 97 -9.94 -6.33 8.11
C GLY A 97 -8.94 -5.55 7.26
N LEU A 98 -7.92 -6.24 6.70
CA LEU A 98 -6.98 -5.60 5.75
C LEU A 98 -7.68 -5.19 4.45
N THR A 99 -8.68 -5.95 4.01
CA THR A 99 -9.48 -5.62 2.83
C THR A 99 -10.31 -4.36 3.06
N ILE A 100 -10.99 -4.25 4.22
CA ILE A 100 -11.71 -3.04 4.62
C ILE A 100 -10.74 -1.86 4.76
N TYR A 101 -9.59 -2.07 5.40
CA TYR A 101 -8.56 -1.06 5.51
C TYR A 101 -8.10 -0.56 4.13
N GLY A 102 -7.91 -1.47 3.16
CA GLY A 102 -7.57 -1.14 1.78
C GLY A 102 -8.64 -0.32 1.07
N PHE A 103 -9.92 -0.66 1.27
CA PHE A 103 -11.05 0.11 0.75
C PHE A 103 -11.04 1.54 1.29
N LEU A 104 -10.99 1.67 2.63
CA LEU A 104 -10.95 2.98 3.29
C LEU A 104 -9.72 3.79 2.90
N SER A 105 -8.58 3.13 2.68
CA SER A 105 -7.36 3.77 2.20
C SER A 105 -7.51 4.37 0.80
N GLY A 106 -8.30 3.75 -0.08
CA GLY A 106 -8.61 4.31 -1.41
C GLY A 106 -9.39 5.62 -1.32
N ILE A 107 -10.43 5.65 -0.48
CA ILE A 107 -11.22 6.87 -0.22
C ILE A 107 -10.36 7.95 0.46
N PHE A 108 -9.59 7.57 1.49
CA PHE A 108 -8.67 8.49 2.16
C PHE A 108 -7.65 9.11 1.20
N PHE A 109 -7.09 8.31 0.30
CA PHE A 109 -6.16 8.78 -0.74
C PHE A 109 -6.82 9.88 -1.59
N GLY A 110 -8.05 9.67 -2.06
CA GLY A 110 -8.81 10.66 -2.84
C GLY A 110 -9.04 11.97 -2.10
N VAL A 111 -9.40 11.90 -0.80
CA VAL A 111 -9.51 13.09 0.06
C VAL A 111 -8.20 13.85 0.11
N VAL A 112 -7.07 13.17 0.37
CA VAL A 112 -5.76 13.81 0.47
C VAL A 112 -5.32 14.41 -0.87
N ILE A 113 -5.56 13.72 -1.98
CA ILE A 113 -5.26 14.26 -3.32
C ILE A 113 -6.12 15.48 -3.63
N SER A 114 -7.37 15.50 -3.20
CA SER A 114 -8.25 16.66 -3.37
C SER A 114 -7.79 17.90 -2.60
N LEU A 115 -7.06 17.72 -1.49
CA LEU A 115 -6.40 18.83 -0.78
C LEU A 115 -5.33 19.52 -1.63
N THR A 116 -4.78 18.83 -2.64
CA THR A 116 -3.86 19.43 -3.63
C THR A 116 -4.52 20.63 -4.32
N MET A 117 -5.79 20.50 -4.70
CA MET A 117 -6.54 21.59 -5.34
C MET A 117 -6.76 22.76 -4.41
N ARG A 118 -7.05 22.49 -3.13
CA ARG A 118 -7.17 23.53 -2.10
C ARG A 118 -5.85 24.28 -1.91
N SER A 119 -4.72 23.59 -1.97
CA SER A 119 -3.40 24.22 -1.80
C SER A 119 -3.02 25.22 -2.91
N ILE A 120 -3.67 25.12 -4.07
CA ILE A 120 -3.51 26.06 -5.21
C ILE A 120 -4.72 26.98 -5.41
N GLY A 121 -5.54 27.14 -4.38
CA GLY A 121 -6.66 28.09 -4.38
C GLY A 121 -7.94 27.59 -5.05
N GLN A 122 -8.02 26.34 -5.46
CA GLN A 122 -9.20 25.77 -6.11
C GLN A 122 -10.23 25.25 -5.08
N PRO A 123 -11.52 25.17 -5.41
CA PRO A 123 -12.57 24.71 -4.51
C PRO A 123 -12.45 23.20 -4.24
N PHE A 124 -12.19 22.84 -2.99
CA PHE A 124 -12.03 21.43 -2.56
C PHE A 124 -13.23 20.55 -2.90
N TRP A 125 -14.43 20.98 -2.54
CA TRP A 125 -15.64 20.15 -2.70
C TRP A 125 -15.98 19.85 -4.15
N ALA A 126 -15.82 20.83 -5.02
CA ALA A 126 -16.07 20.61 -6.46
C ALA A 126 -15.11 19.57 -7.04
N TYR A 127 -13.82 19.65 -6.67
CA TYR A 127 -12.82 18.71 -7.13
C TYR A 127 -13.00 17.31 -6.52
N TYR A 128 -13.27 17.24 -5.20
CA TYR A 128 -13.50 15.97 -4.51
C TYR A 128 -14.69 15.21 -5.05
N LEU A 129 -15.84 15.89 -5.24
CA LEU A 129 -17.04 15.26 -5.78
C LEU A 129 -16.85 14.79 -7.23
N ALA A 130 -16.15 15.56 -8.06
CA ALA A 130 -15.81 15.14 -9.42
C ALA A 130 -14.82 13.96 -9.43
N GLY A 131 -13.95 13.86 -8.43
CA GLY A 131 -12.97 12.77 -8.27
C GLY A 131 -13.55 11.48 -7.68
N LEU A 132 -14.70 11.54 -7.02
CA LEU A 132 -15.28 10.44 -6.25
C LEU A 132 -15.43 9.11 -7.02
N PRO A 133 -15.84 9.08 -8.31
CA PRO A 133 -15.86 7.83 -9.09
C PRO A 133 -14.48 7.17 -9.21
N TYR A 134 -13.42 7.96 -9.36
CA TYR A 134 -12.04 7.47 -9.42
C TYR A 134 -11.55 6.96 -8.07
N ASP A 135 -11.99 7.58 -6.98
CA ASP A 135 -11.66 7.15 -5.62
C ASP A 135 -12.34 5.83 -5.27
N ILE A 136 -13.58 5.62 -5.74
CA ILE A 136 -14.28 4.34 -5.62
C ILE A 136 -13.56 3.26 -6.44
N ASN A 137 -13.14 3.55 -7.66
CA ASN A 137 -12.33 2.62 -8.46
C ASN A 137 -11.03 2.25 -7.70
N HIS A 138 -10.37 3.24 -7.09
CA HIS A 138 -9.17 3.00 -6.29
C HIS A 138 -9.46 2.11 -5.08
N ALA A 139 -10.55 2.38 -4.37
CA ALA A 139 -10.97 1.59 -3.20
C ALA A 139 -11.26 0.13 -3.58
N ILE A 140 -12.03 -0.09 -4.66
CA ILE A 140 -12.33 -1.43 -5.17
C ILE A 140 -11.05 -2.14 -5.65
N SER A 141 -10.20 -1.43 -6.38
CA SER A 141 -8.90 -1.93 -6.84
C SER A 141 -8.04 -2.42 -5.67
N ASN A 142 -7.96 -1.66 -4.59
CA ASN A 142 -7.23 -2.05 -3.38
C ASN A 142 -7.77 -3.35 -2.77
N VAL A 143 -9.08 -3.51 -2.70
CA VAL A 143 -9.71 -4.75 -2.24
C VAL A 143 -9.27 -5.94 -3.09
N ILE A 144 -9.39 -5.82 -4.41
CA ILE A 144 -9.03 -6.88 -5.35
C ILE A 144 -7.54 -7.23 -5.21
N PHE A 145 -6.66 -6.24 -5.23
CA PHE A 145 -5.22 -6.49 -5.13
C PHE A 145 -4.79 -7.01 -3.76
N ILE A 146 -5.41 -6.61 -2.66
CA ILE A 146 -5.14 -7.21 -1.35
C ILE A 146 -5.53 -8.69 -1.35
N LEU A 147 -6.69 -9.05 -1.88
CA LEU A 147 -7.13 -10.45 -1.94
C LEU A 147 -6.18 -11.31 -2.80
N ILE A 148 -5.76 -10.81 -3.95
CA ILE A 148 -4.87 -11.54 -4.88
C ILE A 148 -3.44 -11.62 -4.32
N LEU A 149 -2.90 -10.51 -3.82
CA LEU A 149 -1.48 -10.44 -3.44
C LEU A 149 -1.22 -10.95 -2.01
N SER A 150 -2.20 -10.93 -1.13
CA SER A 150 -2.04 -11.32 0.27
C SER A 150 -1.49 -12.75 0.44
N PRO A 151 -2.00 -13.80 -0.22
CA PRO A 151 -1.45 -15.15 -0.08
C PRO A 151 -0.02 -15.28 -0.62
N VAL A 152 0.28 -14.61 -1.74
CA VAL A 152 1.62 -14.64 -2.35
C VAL A 152 2.62 -13.91 -1.46
N LEU A 153 2.33 -12.67 -1.09
CA LEU A 153 3.23 -11.84 -0.30
C LEU A 153 3.38 -12.36 1.13
N SER A 154 2.34 -12.92 1.73
CA SER A 154 2.44 -13.54 3.06
C SER A 154 3.44 -14.69 3.07
N THR A 155 3.45 -15.52 2.04
CA THR A 155 4.43 -16.60 1.88
C THR A 155 5.85 -16.06 1.75
N LEU A 156 6.04 -15.00 0.95
CA LEU A 156 7.31 -14.32 0.79
C LEU A 156 7.82 -13.74 2.12
N PHE A 157 6.97 -13.03 2.85
CA PHE A 157 7.30 -12.42 4.13
C PHE A 157 7.61 -13.46 5.22
N ARG A 158 6.91 -14.59 5.25
CA ARG A 158 7.22 -15.70 6.16
C ARG A 158 8.60 -16.29 5.90
N ARG A 159 8.94 -16.52 4.62
CA ARG A 159 10.28 -16.99 4.22
C ARG A 159 11.36 -15.98 4.64
N TYR A 160 11.09 -14.69 4.44
CA TYR A 160 11.99 -13.62 4.88
C TYR A 160 12.22 -13.67 6.40
N LYS A 161 11.15 -13.75 7.21
CA LYS A 161 11.25 -13.85 8.68
C LYS A 161 12.04 -15.07 9.10
N LYS A 162 11.72 -16.25 8.57
CA LYS A 162 12.43 -17.51 8.90
C LYS A 162 13.93 -17.41 8.60
N ARG A 163 14.30 -16.85 7.44
CA ARG A 163 15.71 -16.72 7.03
C ARG A 163 16.51 -15.78 7.94
N ASN A 164 15.87 -14.77 8.53
CA ASN A 164 16.53 -13.78 9.37
C ASN A 164 16.41 -14.07 10.88
N GLY A 165 15.97 -15.26 11.26
CA GLY A 165 15.85 -15.66 12.68
C GLY A 165 14.84 -14.82 13.47
N LEU A 166 13.93 -14.13 12.79
CA LEU A 166 12.91 -13.30 13.41
C LEU A 166 11.79 -14.20 13.92
N THR A 167 11.94 -14.66 15.18
CA THR A 167 10.90 -15.41 15.90
C THR A 167 9.82 -14.44 16.38
N GLY A 168 8.59 -14.63 15.95
CA GLY A 168 7.42 -13.88 16.39
C GLY A 168 6.19 -14.43 15.69
N LYS A 169 5.01 -14.33 16.33
CA LYS A 169 3.74 -14.69 15.70
C LYS A 169 3.64 -14.00 14.36
N THR A 170 3.51 -14.80 13.29
CA THR A 170 3.24 -14.24 11.96
C THR A 170 1.81 -13.72 11.96
N PRO A 171 1.54 -12.50 11.49
CA PRO A 171 0.17 -12.12 11.28
C PRO A 171 -0.49 -13.15 10.37
N TYR A 172 -1.62 -13.67 10.83
CA TYR A 172 -2.67 -14.23 10.02
C TYR A 172 -2.64 -15.66 9.46
N PHE A 173 -1.55 -16.37 9.22
CA PHE A 173 -1.61 -17.65 8.50
C PHE A 173 -1.15 -18.87 9.27
N GLU A 174 -1.22 -18.85 10.62
CA GLU A 174 -0.92 -20.05 11.43
C GLU A 174 -2.07 -21.07 11.54
N THR A 175 -3.22 -20.87 10.90
CA THR A 175 -4.38 -21.76 11.07
C THR A 175 -4.73 -22.62 9.85
N THR A 176 -3.85 -22.79 8.88
CA THR A 176 -3.98 -23.93 7.97
C THR A 176 -2.96 -24.98 8.33
N ASN A 177 -3.28 -25.80 9.33
CA ASN A 177 -2.68 -27.11 9.51
C ASN A 177 -2.92 -27.93 8.25
N TYR A 178 -1.98 -27.96 7.35
CA TYR A 178 -1.83 -29.12 6.49
C TYR A 178 -1.20 -30.23 7.35
N ARG A 179 -2.05 -30.95 8.11
CA ARG A 179 -1.77 -32.31 8.49
C ARG A 179 -2.09 -33.17 7.27
N SER A 180 -1.11 -33.64 6.62
CA SER A 180 -1.10 -34.87 5.86
C SER A 180 -0.34 -35.91 6.61
#